data_dd23dc4d937c13164648df7d68b04755
#
_entry.id   dd23dc4d937c13164648df7d68b04755
#
_cell.length_a   1.000
_cell.length_b   1.000
_cell.length_c   1.000
_cell.angle_alpha   90.00
_cell.angle_beta   90.00
_cell.angle_gamma   90.00
#
_symmetry.space_group_name_H-M   'P 1'
#
loop_
_entity.id
_entity.type
_entity.pdbx_description
1 polymer ?
#
loop_
_entity_poly.entity_id
_entity_poly.type
_entity_poly.pdbx_seq_one_letter_code
_entity_poly.pdbx_strand_id
1 'polypeptide(L)'
;MISSPIFRFLLPAQNPLGFGAVDFIALGLAVLLVSVLPARAQILSAAQKLAGRTAVCMALLAALPIVLRLALLAHHPVPTPRVADDFSYLLLGDTLAHFRLANPMHPLHRFFEAVFVIQTPAYSSIYPLGQGLVLAFGQLVFRQPWAGVALSVGALCALCYWMLRAWVAPPWALLGGLLAAIEFGPLSSWMNTYWGGAVSGIAGCLVFGALPRLRNTRRTRDAILLGIGLGLQLLTRPFEFVILVVIAILFFAPLRSLTIAALVLLPAFALTLLQNKQVTGSWTTLPYQLSRYQYGIPTTFTFQPVPVPHLPLTVEQQIDYDAQVDVHGMGNYLTRLGGRVRFYRFFFLAPLYLALPAFLPTLRQYRFAWIVIALGLFWLGDAFYPYFYPHYMAAATCLFLLVSVISLDKLSHWSREAVTLILILCLAHFLFWYGVHLSGNQNLLIALSPEESWDSIDNYSAGYTDLSGRIAINNRLAAQAGKQLVFVRYWPQRTAREWIQNAADIDRSRVVWAIDLGPGENEILKRYYPDRRAWLLEPDARPPKLTPYPAR
;
A
#
# COMPACT_ATOMS: atom_id res chain seq x y z
N MET A 1 1.38 -26.10 22.04
CA MET A 1 0.49 -25.07 22.61
C MET A 1 0.08 -24.17 21.47
N ILE A 2 -1.19 -24.20 21.10
CA ILE A 2 -1.75 -23.35 20.07
C ILE A 2 -1.85 -21.95 20.68
N SER A 3 -0.83 -21.11 20.52
CA SER A 3 -0.98 -19.70 20.83
C SER A 3 -2.04 -19.14 19.89
N SER A 4 -3.18 -18.76 20.44
CA SER A 4 -4.25 -18.09 19.71
C SER A 4 -3.63 -17.02 18.80
N PRO A 5 -4.06 -16.87 17.53
CA PRO A 5 -3.60 -15.79 16.65
C PRO A 5 -3.71 -14.40 17.26
N ILE A 6 -4.67 -14.21 18.19
CA ILE A 6 -4.85 -12.98 18.94
C ILE A 6 -3.68 -12.75 19.92
N PHE A 7 -3.14 -13.80 20.53
CA PHE A 7 -1.98 -13.66 21.44
C PHE A 7 -0.66 -13.50 20.69
N ARG A 8 -0.47 -14.11 19.51
CA ARG A 8 0.67 -13.80 18.63
C ARG A 8 0.68 -12.35 18.17
N PHE A 9 -0.47 -11.75 18.12
CA PHE A 9 -0.66 -10.35 17.79
C PHE A 9 -0.20 -9.39 18.92
N LEU A 10 -0.42 -9.76 20.18
CA LEU A 10 -0.07 -8.93 21.33
C LEU A 10 1.34 -9.23 21.87
N LEU A 11 1.87 -10.43 21.61
CA LEU A 11 3.06 -10.95 22.25
C LEU A 11 3.94 -11.68 21.22
N PRO A 12 5.17 -11.20 20.93
CA PRO A 12 6.12 -11.94 20.13
C PRO A 12 6.35 -13.35 20.71
N ALA A 13 6.34 -14.36 19.85
CA ALA A 13 6.28 -15.77 20.23
C ALA A 13 7.53 -16.34 20.96
N GLN A 14 8.47 -15.51 21.39
CA GLN A 14 9.78 -15.96 21.87
C GLN A 14 9.90 -16.16 23.38
N ASN A 15 8.95 -15.67 24.16
CA ASN A 15 8.89 -15.97 25.59
C ASN A 15 7.45 -15.90 26.15
N PRO A 16 7.19 -16.49 27.35
CA PRO A 16 5.84 -16.54 27.93
C PRO A 16 5.20 -15.17 28.21
N LEU A 17 6.00 -14.12 28.34
CA LEU A 17 5.57 -12.75 28.55
C LEU A 17 5.46 -11.97 27.23
N GLY A 18 5.96 -12.54 26.13
CA GLY A 18 5.90 -11.96 24.80
C GLY A 18 6.79 -10.74 24.58
N PHE A 19 7.70 -10.45 25.50
CA PHE A 19 8.68 -9.38 25.35
C PHE A 19 9.95 -9.92 24.70
N GLY A 20 10.35 -9.33 23.56
CA GLY A 20 11.64 -9.57 22.92
C GLY A 20 12.72 -8.59 23.39
N ALA A 21 13.95 -8.80 22.93
CA ALA A 21 15.06 -7.89 23.21
C ALA A 21 14.75 -6.44 22.76
N VAL A 22 14.02 -6.29 21.65
CA VAL A 22 13.57 -5.01 21.10
C VAL A 22 12.71 -4.23 22.10
N ASP A 23 11.78 -4.92 22.78
CA ASP A 23 10.87 -4.27 23.73
C ASP A 23 11.63 -3.75 24.97
N PHE A 24 12.63 -4.51 25.44
CA PHE A 24 13.50 -4.07 26.54
C PHE A 24 14.39 -2.89 26.13
N ILE A 25 14.93 -2.88 24.92
CA ILE A 25 15.71 -1.76 24.39
C ILE A 25 14.81 -0.53 24.21
N ALA A 26 13.60 -0.69 23.66
CA ALA A 26 12.63 0.38 23.52
C ALA A 26 12.22 0.95 24.89
N LEU A 27 12.03 0.10 25.91
CA LEU A 27 11.76 0.52 27.28
C LEU A 27 12.95 1.29 27.87
N GLY A 28 14.17 0.82 27.67
CA GLY A 28 15.40 1.52 28.08
C GLY A 28 15.54 2.89 27.45
N LEU A 29 15.30 3.01 26.13
CA LEU A 29 15.25 4.29 25.41
C LEU A 29 14.13 5.20 25.93
N ALA A 30 12.96 4.66 26.25
CA ALA A 30 11.86 5.44 26.83
C ALA A 30 12.25 6.04 28.19
N VAL A 31 12.90 5.25 29.07
CA VAL A 31 13.41 5.73 30.37
C VAL A 31 14.46 6.82 30.19
N LEU A 32 15.38 6.62 29.23
CA LEU A 32 16.40 7.63 28.89
C LEU A 32 15.74 8.94 28.40
N LEU A 33 14.78 8.84 27.48
CA LEU A 33 14.06 10.00 26.96
C LEU A 33 13.28 10.76 28.05
N VAL A 34 12.67 10.04 28.99
CA VAL A 34 11.99 10.68 30.15
C VAL A 34 13.00 11.44 31.02
N SER A 35 14.20 10.88 31.26
CA SER A 35 15.20 11.50 32.10
C SER A 35 15.87 12.74 31.47
N VAL A 36 15.94 12.78 30.14
CA VAL A 36 16.61 13.86 29.37
C VAL A 36 15.66 15.00 28.98
N LEU A 37 14.35 14.86 29.11
CA LEU A 37 13.35 15.86 28.73
C LEU A 37 12.87 16.75 29.89
N PRO A 38 13.73 17.66 30.44
CA PRO A 38 13.29 18.59 31.50
C PRO A 38 12.37 19.70 30.97
N ALA A 39 12.31 19.92 29.65
CA ALA A 39 11.61 21.03 29.00
C ALA A 39 10.13 20.74 28.65
N ARG A 40 9.47 19.78 29.33
CA ARG A 40 8.12 19.29 29.04
C ARG A 40 7.06 20.41 28.90
N ALA A 41 7.07 21.41 29.78
CA ALA A 41 6.11 22.52 29.73
C ALA A 41 6.33 23.44 28.52
N GLN A 42 7.57 23.70 28.16
CA GLN A 42 7.94 24.51 27.00
C GLN A 42 7.59 23.82 25.68
N ILE A 43 7.88 22.52 25.58
CA ILE A 43 7.54 21.70 24.39
C ILE A 43 6.03 21.67 24.18
N LEU A 44 5.26 21.45 25.24
CA LEU A 44 3.79 21.43 25.18
C LEU A 44 3.21 22.79 24.76
N SER A 45 3.75 23.89 25.27
CA SER A 45 3.29 25.24 24.91
C SER A 45 3.62 25.59 23.46
N ALA A 46 4.80 25.23 23.00
CA ALA A 46 5.20 25.39 21.60
C ALA A 46 4.34 24.53 20.65
N ALA A 47 4.11 23.27 21.01
CA ALA A 47 3.23 22.36 20.25
C ALA A 47 1.78 22.89 20.19
N GLN A 48 1.24 23.46 21.27
CA GLN A 48 -0.09 24.06 21.29
C GLN A 48 -0.19 25.28 20.35
N LYS A 49 0.82 26.16 20.38
CA LYS A 49 0.90 27.31 19.45
C LYS A 49 1.00 26.88 18.00
N LEU A 50 1.84 25.88 17.71
CA LEU A 50 2.03 25.32 16.38
C LEU A 50 0.75 24.67 15.87
N ALA A 51 0.08 23.87 16.72
CA ALA A 51 -1.12 23.12 16.36
C ALA A 51 -2.29 24.00 15.85
N GLY A 52 -2.30 25.29 16.17
CA GLY A 52 -3.25 26.27 15.62
C GLY A 52 -2.95 26.66 14.17
N ARG A 53 -1.71 26.51 13.70
CA ARG A 53 -1.24 26.93 12.36
C ARG A 53 -1.42 25.83 11.34
N THR A 54 -2.64 25.62 10.86
CA THR A 54 -3.02 24.47 10.02
C THR A 54 -2.10 24.25 8.81
N ALA A 55 -1.82 25.29 8.02
CA ALA A 55 -0.97 25.15 6.82
C ALA A 55 0.47 24.73 7.16
N VAL A 56 1.04 25.30 8.23
CA VAL A 56 2.39 24.98 8.69
C VAL A 56 2.44 23.53 9.18
N CYS A 57 1.47 23.10 9.99
CA CYS A 57 1.40 21.70 10.46
C CYS A 57 1.29 20.74 9.28
N MET A 58 0.43 21.01 8.30
CA MET A 58 0.29 20.17 7.11
C MET A 58 1.59 20.10 6.32
N ALA A 59 2.28 21.21 6.09
CA ALA A 59 3.56 21.24 5.38
C ALA A 59 4.64 20.43 6.11
N LEU A 60 4.76 20.60 7.43
CA LEU A 60 5.73 19.87 8.25
C LEU A 60 5.43 18.36 8.26
N LEU A 61 4.16 17.98 8.43
CA LEU A 61 3.74 16.57 8.45
C LEU A 61 3.86 15.91 7.07
N ALA A 62 3.70 16.66 5.99
CA ALA A 62 3.99 16.16 4.64
C ALA A 62 5.49 15.94 4.42
N ALA A 63 6.33 16.88 4.87
CA ALA A 63 7.77 16.82 4.67
C ALA A 63 8.46 15.78 5.55
N LEU A 64 8.00 15.61 6.80
CA LEU A 64 8.66 14.77 7.81
C LEU A 64 8.92 13.33 7.34
N PRO A 65 7.93 12.54 6.90
CA PRO A 65 8.16 11.17 6.48
C PRO A 65 9.06 11.09 5.24
N ILE A 66 8.97 12.08 4.33
CA ILE A 66 9.79 12.14 3.12
C ILE A 66 11.26 12.38 3.50
N VAL A 67 11.54 13.37 4.34
CA VAL A 67 12.90 13.70 4.78
C VAL A 67 13.53 12.52 5.52
N LEU A 68 12.79 11.90 6.44
CA LEU A 68 13.26 10.71 7.15
C LEU A 68 13.55 9.55 6.19
N ARG A 69 12.72 9.33 5.16
CA ARG A 69 12.98 8.27 4.17
C ARG A 69 14.16 8.59 3.26
N LEU A 70 14.33 9.84 2.87
CA LEU A 70 15.48 10.28 2.07
C LEU A 70 16.79 10.11 2.84
N ALA A 71 16.80 10.34 4.16
CA ALA A 71 17.98 10.11 5.00
C ALA A 71 18.43 8.64 5.02
N LEU A 72 17.51 7.69 4.74
CA LEU A 72 17.85 6.27 4.65
C LEU A 72 18.43 5.85 3.28
N LEU A 73 18.44 6.71 2.26
CA LEU A 73 18.85 6.32 0.89
C LEU A 73 20.28 5.78 0.79
N ALA A 74 21.17 6.19 1.69
CA ALA A 74 22.54 5.70 1.70
C ALA A 74 22.63 4.18 1.94
N HIS A 75 21.72 3.61 2.73
CA HIS A 75 21.68 2.20 3.10
C HIS A 75 20.48 1.46 2.49
N HIS A 76 19.43 2.19 2.20
CA HIS A 76 18.16 1.68 1.66
C HIS A 76 17.81 2.46 0.39
N PRO A 77 18.29 2.03 -0.79
CA PRO A 77 18.05 2.71 -2.05
C PRO A 77 16.54 2.77 -2.38
N VAL A 78 16.22 3.42 -3.49
CA VAL A 78 14.84 3.41 -4.02
C VAL A 78 14.36 1.98 -4.16
N PRO A 79 13.14 1.65 -3.67
CA PRO A 79 12.63 0.29 -3.67
C PRO A 79 12.62 -0.32 -5.06
N THR A 80 13.09 -1.55 -5.16
CA THR A 80 12.91 -2.35 -6.39
C THR A 80 11.58 -3.09 -6.32
N PRO A 81 10.85 -3.20 -7.45
CA PRO A 81 9.62 -3.97 -7.49
C PRO A 81 9.88 -5.43 -7.17
N ARG A 82 8.99 -6.08 -6.42
CA ARG A 82 9.18 -7.44 -5.90
C ARG A 82 8.08 -8.41 -6.29
N VAL A 83 6.84 -7.93 -6.34
CA VAL A 83 5.64 -8.73 -6.57
C VAL A 83 4.94 -8.30 -7.85
N ALA A 84 4.10 -9.17 -8.39
CA ALA A 84 3.36 -8.91 -9.62
C ALA A 84 2.55 -7.59 -9.57
N ASP A 85 2.02 -7.25 -8.39
CA ASP A 85 1.34 -5.97 -8.15
C ASP A 85 2.24 -4.76 -8.45
N ASP A 86 3.46 -4.74 -7.90
CA ASP A 86 4.42 -3.64 -8.14
C ASP A 86 4.66 -3.43 -9.64
N PHE A 87 4.87 -4.53 -10.36
CA PHE A 87 5.13 -4.48 -11.81
C PHE A 87 3.93 -3.99 -12.60
N SER A 88 2.74 -4.48 -12.26
CA SER A 88 1.50 -4.06 -12.91
C SER A 88 1.18 -2.60 -12.64
N TYR A 89 1.38 -2.10 -11.40
CA TYR A 89 1.24 -0.67 -11.10
C TYR A 89 2.29 0.20 -11.79
N LEU A 90 3.53 -0.26 -11.91
CA LEU A 90 4.58 0.46 -12.65
C LEU A 90 4.25 0.55 -14.14
N LEU A 91 3.72 -0.53 -14.74
CA LEU A 91 3.21 -0.50 -16.11
C LEU A 91 2.09 0.53 -16.26
N LEU A 92 1.13 0.56 -15.31
CA LEU A 92 0.05 1.56 -15.32
C LEU A 92 0.61 2.99 -15.23
N GLY A 93 1.55 3.22 -14.32
CA GLY A 93 2.21 4.52 -14.17
C GLY A 93 2.93 4.96 -15.44
N ASP A 94 3.66 4.06 -16.09
CA ASP A 94 4.36 4.33 -17.34
C ASP A 94 3.38 4.58 -18.50
N THR A 95 2.29 3.79 -18.60
CA THR A 95 1.22 4.01 -19.57
C THR A 95 0.62 5.40 -19.44
N LEU A 96 0.29 5.82 -18.22
CA LEU A 96 -0.28 7.14 -17.94
C LEU A 96 0.74 8.27 -18.16
N ALA A 97 2.03 8.05 -17.89
CA ALA A 97 3.09 9.01 -18.19
C ALA A 97 3.25 9.27 -19.70
N HIS A 98 2.84 8.31 -20.53
CA HIS A 98 2.72 8.49 -21.98
C HIS A 98 1.35 9.03 -22.44
N PHE A 99 0.52 9.53 -21.49
CA PHE A 99 -0.83 10.05 -21.76
C PHE A 99 -1.76 9.04 -22.44
N ARG A 100 -1.63 7.77 -22.10
CA ARG A 100 -2.45 6.66 -22.59
C ARG A 100 -3.18 5.98 -21.43
N LEU A 101 -4.31 5.34 -21.71
CA LEU A 101 -5.05 4.50 -20.75
C LEU A 101 -4.80 3.00 -20.97
N ALA A 102 -4.32 2.65 -22.16
CA ALA A 102 -3.91 1.31 -22.55
C ALA A 102 -2.84 1.43 -23.64
N ASN A 103 -2.04 0.39 -23.83
CA ASN A 103 -1.02 0.31 -24.88
C ASN A 103 -1.48 -0.63 -25.99
N PRO A 104 -0.96 -0.48 -27.23
CA PRO A 104 -1.24 -1.42 -28.30
C PRO A 104 -0.83 -2.85 -27.91
N MET A 105 -1.63 -3.82 -28.32
CA MET A 105 -1.26 -5.24 -28.21
C MET A 105 0.01 -5.52 -29.03
N HIS A 106 0.99 -6.17 -28.42
CA HIS A 106 2.19 -6.58 -29.15
C HIS A 106 1.89 -7.78 -30.08
N PRO A 107 2.38 -7.82 -31.33
CA PRO A 107 2.11 -8.93 -32.24
C PRO A 107 2.57 -10.29 -31.70
N LEU A 108 3.64 -10.30 -30.90
CA LEU A 108 4.17 -11.50 -30.23
C LEU A 108 3.85 -11.48 -28.73
N HIS A 109 2.64 -11.08 -28.34
CA HIS A 109 2.22 -10.86 -26.95
C HIS A 109 2.42 -12.07 -26.03
N ARG A 110 2.37 -13.32 -26.56
CA ARG A 110 2.59 -14.54 -25.79
C ARG A 110 3.92 -14.60 -25.02
N PHE A 111 4.94 -13.88 -25.52
CA PHE A 111 6.24 -13.78 -24.83
C PHE A 111 6.22 -12.86 -23.62
N PHE A 112 5.19 -12.03 -23.47
CA PHE A 112 5.10 -10.97 -22.47
C PHE A 112 3.97 -11.19 -21.48
N GLU A 113 3.37 -12.37 -21.48
CA GLU A 113 2.36 -12.76 -20.48
C GLU A 113 2.96 -12.68 -19.09
N ALA A 114 2.25 -12.02 -18.18
CA ALA A 114 2.66 -11.82 -16.79
C ALA A 114 1.43 -11.76 -15.90
N VAL A 115 1.63 -12.05 -14.61
CA VAL A 115 0.57 -11.96 -13.61
C VAL A 115 0.08 -10.52 -13.48
N PHE A 116 -1.23 -10.30 -13.43
CA PHE A 116 -1.91 -9.00 -13.33
C PHE A 116 -1.66 -8.05 -14.50
N VAL A 117 -1.31 -8.58 -15.67
CA VAL A 117 -1.14 -7.84 -16.91
C VAL A 117 -2.03 -8.45 -17.99
N ILE A 118 -2.81 -7.60 -18.68
CA ILE A 118 -3.62 -7.99 -19.84
C ILE A 118 -2.77 -7.77 -21.09
N GLN A 119 -2.72 -8.79 -21.97
CA GLN A 119 -2.06 -8.70 -23.25
C GLN A 119 -3.04 -8.47 -24.40
N THR A 120 -4.27 -8.95 -24.28
CA THR A 120 -5.34 -8.86 -25.29
C THR A 120 -6.64 -8.38 -24.67
N PRO A 121 -7.40 -7.49 -25.27
CA PRO A 121 -7.22 -6.83 -26.58
C PRO A 121 -6.20 -5.68 -26.58
N ALA A 122 -5.70 -5.29 -25.41
CA ALA A 122 -4.72 -4.23 -25.24
C ALA A 122 -3.67 -4.62 -24.18
N TYR A 123 -2.44 -4.15 -24.32
CA TYR A 123 -1.40 -4.34 -23.32
C TYR A 123 -1.60 -3.34 -22.18
N SER A 124 -1.99 -3.83 -21.00
CA SER A 124 -2.35 -2.97 -19.87
C SER A 124 -2.26 -3.68 -18.52
N SER A 125 -2.14 -2.89 -17.47
CA SER A 125 -2.37 -3.30 -16.09
C SER A 125 -3.85 -3.63 -15.86
N ILE A 126 -4.13 -4.51 -14.89
CA ILE A 126 -5.49 -4.79 -14.43
C ILE A 126 -6.03 -3.74 -13.44
N TYR A 127 -5.17 -2.87 -12.90
CA TYR A 127 -5.50 -1.99 -11.79
C TYR A 127 -6.21 -0.70 -12.20
N PRO A 128 -7.05 -0.14 -11.28
CA PRO A 128 -7.65 1.18 -11.45
C PRO A 128 -6.59 2.30 -11.42
N LEU A 129 -6.93 3.47 -11.97
CA LEU A 129 -5.99 4.56 -12.30
C LEU A 129 -5.31 5.23 -11.10
N GLY A 130 -5.94 5.25 -9.91
CA GLY A 130 -5.55 6.14 -8.80
C GLY A 130 -4.08 6.04 -8.40
N GLN A 131 -3.57 4.85 -8.13
CA GLN A 131 -2.15 4.65 -7.81
C GLN A 131 -1.26 4.91 -9.03
N GLY A 132 -1.70 4.51 -10.23
CA GLY A 132 -0.97 4.76 -11.47
C GLY A 132 -0.77 6.24 -11.76
N LEU A 133 -1.76 7.10 -11.47
CA LEU A 133 -1.66 8.56 -11.63
C LEU A 133 -0.55 9.15 -10.74
N VAL A 134 -0.41 8.66 -9.52
CA VAL A 134 0.63 9.09 -8.59
C VAL A 134 2.01 8.65 -9.09
N LEU A 135 2.14 7.42 -9.60
CA LEU A 135 3.38 6.92 -10.19
C LEU A 135 3.74 7.69 -11.47
N ALA A 136 2.77 7.96 -12.34
CA ALA A 136 2.96 8.77 -13.54
C ALA A 136 3.43 10.19 -13.20
N PHE A 137 2.84 10.83 -12.18
CA PHE A 137 3.29 12.13 -11.70
C PHE A 137 4.76 12.09 -11.24
N GLY A 138 5.13 11.06 -10.45
CA GLY A 138 6.52 10.86 -10.04
C GLY A 138 7.47 10.70 -11.23
N GLN A 139 7.07 9.92 -12.24
CA GLN A 139 7.84 9.69 -13.46
C GLN A 139 8.00 10.96 -14.29
N LEU A 140 6.95 11.73 -14.49
CA LEU A 140 6.96 12.94 -15.33
C LEU A 140 7.76 14.07 -14.70
N VAL A 141 7.58 14.30 -13.39
CA VAL A 141 8.18 15.46 -12.70
C VAL A 141 9.59 15.15 -12.20
N PHE A 142 9.81 13.96 -11.65
CA PHE A 142 11.08 13.58 -11.00
C PHE A 142 11.84 12.49 -11.75
N ARG A 143 11.30 11.99 -12.86
CA ARG A 143 11.83 10.83 -13.61
C ARG A 143 11.98 9.57 -12.75
N GLN A 144 11.19 9.50 -11.68
CA GLN A 144 11.23 8.43 -10.69
C GLN A 144 9.81 8.16 -10.15
N PRO A 145 9.16 7.04 -10.51
CA PRO A 145 7.79 6.72 -10.05
C PRO A 145 7.66 6.72 -8.53
N TRP A 146 8.69 6.24 -7.81
CA TRP A 146 8.71 6.20 -6.35
C TRP A 146 8.57 7.59 -5.69
N ALA A 147 9.01 8.66 -6.35
CA ALA A 147 8.79 10.01 -5.84
C ALA A 147 7.30 10.32 -5.65
N GLY A 148 6.45 9.82 -6.55
CA GLY A 148 4.99 9.89 -6.39
C GLY A 148 4.50 9.16 -5.15
N VAL A 149 5.04 7.95 -4.89
CA VAL A 149 4.73 7.19 -3.66
C VAL A 149 5.10 8.01 -2.42
N ALA A 150 6.32 8.53 -2.35
CA ALA A 150 6.79 9.31 -1.21
C ALA A 150 5.92 10.55 -0.97
N LEU A 151 5.55 11.27 -2.03
CA LEU A 151 4.65 12.43 -1.96
C LEU A 151 3.24 12.03 -1.50
N SER A 152 2.71 10.90 -1.95
CA SER A 152 1.38 10.43 -1.51
C SER A 152 1.36 10.08 -0.03
N VAL A 153 2.42 9.48 0.51
CA VAL A 153 2.54 9.21 1.95
C VAL A 153 2.67 10.51 2.75
N GLY A 154 3.46 11.46 2.27
CA GLY A 154 3.53 12.79 2.88
C GLY A 154 2.17 13.49 2.90
N ALA A 155 1.43 13.46 1.78
CA ALA A 155 0.08 14.01 1.68
C ALA A 155 -0.89 13.30 2.63
N LEU A 156 -0.82 11.97 2.77
CA LEU A 156 -1.60 11.21 3.73
C LEU A 156 -1.39 11.70 5.17
N CYS A 157 -0.14 11.85 5.60
CA CYS A 157 0.19 12.31 6.96
C CYS A 157 -0.36 13.73 7.23
N ALA A 158 -0.23 14.63 6.25
CA ALA A 158 -0.79 15.98 6.34
C ALA A 158 -2.33 15.96 6.40
N LEU A 159 -2.97 15.12 5.60
CA LEU A 159 -4.42 15.01 5.54
C LEU A 159 -5.00 14.26 6.75
N CYS A 160 -4.26 13.35 7.39
CA CYS A 160 -4.64 12.80 8.68
C CYS A 160 -4.81 13.91 9.73
N TYR A 161 -3.85 14.84 9.82
CA TYR A 161 -3.98 16.00 10.70
C TYR A 161 -5.19 16.87 10.32
N TRP A 162 -5.37 17.19 9.02
CA TRP A 162 -6.49 17.99 8.55
C TRP A 162 -7.84 17.34 8.86
N MET A 163 -7.94 16.03 8.67
CA MET A 163 -9.14 15.25 9.02
C MET A 163 -9.40 15.32 10.52
N LEU A 164 -8.40 15.01 11.35
CA LEU A 164 -8.51 15.01 12.80
C LEU A 164 -8.93 16.37 13.36
N ARG A 165 -8.55 17.49 12.73
CA ARG A 165 -9.02 18.85 13.07
C ARG A 165 -10.53 19.04 12.98
N ALA A 166 -11.25 18.14 12.33
CA ALA A 166 -12.72 18.17 12.31
C ALA A 166 -13.35 17.46 13.51
N TRP A 167 -12.58 16.67 14.23
CA TRP A 167 -13.06 15.76 15.28
C TRP A 167 -12.55 16.07 16.67
N VAL A 168 -11.31 16.55 16.77
CA VAL A 168 -10.61 16.76 18.03
C VAL A 168 -9.92 18.13 18.08
N ALA A 169 -9.50 18.55 19.27
CA ALA A 169 -8.76 19.80 19.48
C ALA A 169 -7.41 19.82 18.72
N PRO A 170 -6.90 21.00 18.33
CA PRO A 170 -5.70 21.12 17.51
C PRO A 170 -4.46 20.37 18.01
N PRO A 171 -4.11 20.37 19.30
CA PRO A 171 -2.95 19.62 19.79
C PRO A 171 -3.06 18.11 19.58
N TRP A 172 -4.25 17.56 19.81
CA TRP A 172 -4.55 16.14 19.59
C TRP A 172 -4.51 15.78 18.09
N ALA A 173 -4.99 16.69 17.24
CA ALA A 173 -4.89 16.49 15.79
C ALA A 173 -3.43 16.50 15.31
N LEU A 174 -2.58 17.39 15.85
CA LEU A 174 -1.14 17.41 15.54
C LEU A 174 -0.47 16.12 16.00
N LEU A 175 -0.78 15.64 17.20
CA LEU A 175 -0.29 14.35 17.68
C LEU A 175 -0.67 13.21 16.73
N GLY A 176 -1.94 13.15 16.30
CA GLY A 176 -2.38 12.11 15.35
C GLY A 176 -1.66 12.20 14.00
N GLY A 177 -1.35 13.40 13.52
CA GLY A 177 -0.53 13.58 12.32
C GLY A 177 0.92 13.11 12.51
N LEU A 178 1.51 13.31 13.69
CA LEU A 178 2.84 12.79 14.03
C LEU A 178 2.84 11.26 14.15
N LEU A 179 1.81 10.68 14.77
CA LEU A 179 1.65 9.23 14.82
C LEU A 179 1.50 8.64 13.41
N ALA A 180 0.76 9.32 12.51
CA ALA A 180 0.68 8.91 11.10
C ALA A 180 2.03 8.96 10.41
N ALA A 181 2.86 9.99 10.65
CA ALA A 181 4.19 10.11 10.05
C ALA A 181 5.16 9.03 10.55
N ILE A 182 5.03 8.60 11.78
CA ILE A 182 5.80 7.49 12.37
C ILE A 182 5.34 6.15 11.78
N GLU A 183 4.02 5.90 11.76
CA GLU A 183 3.43 4.61 11.39
C GLU A 183 3.49 4.35 9.88
N PHE A 184 3.05 5.32 9.07
CA PHE A 184 2.95 5.16 7.62
C PHE A 184 4.12 5.79 6.85
N GLY A 185 5.12 6.30 7.57
CA GLY A 185 6.25 7.03 7.00
C GLY A 185 7.40 6.15 6.53
N PRO A 186 8.66 6.46 6.94
CA PRO A 186 9.88 5.98 6.27
C PRO A 186 10.05 4.46 6.27
N LEU A 187 9.54 3.76 7.27
CA LEU A 187 9.69 2.31 7.42
C LEU A 187 8.47 1.52 6.91
N SER A 188 7.37 2.20 6.59
CA SER A 188 6.14 1.57 6.13
C SER A 188 6.30 0.92 4.76
N SER A 189 5.62 -0.22 4.56
CA SER A 189 5.45 -0.83 3.24
C SER A 189 4.79 0.12 2.25
N TRP A 190 3.90 1.02 2.70
CA TRP A 190 3.26 2.02 1.84
C TRP A 190 4.24 3.06 1.26
N MET A 191 5.36 3.33 1.92
CA MET A 191 6.44 4.17 1.40
C MET A 191 7.43 3.37 0.54
N ASN A 192 7.50 2.05 0.73
CA ASN A 192 8.57 1.21 0.21
C ASN A 192 8.09 0.16 -0.82
N THR A 193 6.86 0.30 -1.35
CA THR A 193 6.30 -0.49 -2.46
C THR A 193 5.59 0.42 -3.45
N TYR A 194 5.22 -0.12 -4.62
CA TYR A 194 4.50 0.65 -5.65
C TYR A 194 2.98 0.46 -5.62
N TRP A 195 2.49 -0.51 -4.87
CA TRP A 195 1.06 -0.86 -4.75
C TRP A 195 0.34 -0.17 -3.59
N GLY A 196 1.04 0.33 -2.61
CA GLY A 196 0.67 1.14 -1.45
C GLY A 196 -0.81 1.28 -1.06
N GLY A 197 -1.06 1.98 0.05
CA GLY A 197 -2.40 2.32 0.52
C GLY A 197 -2.62 3.83 0.67
N ALA A 198 -1.55 4.62 0.49
CA ALA A 198 -1.59 6.05 0.79
C ALA A 198 -2.66 6.81 0.00
N VAL A 199 -2.86 6.49 -1.29
CA VAL A 199 -3.85 7.16 -2.14
C VAL A 199 -5.28 6.92 -1.65
N SER A 200 -5.61 5.67 -1.29
CA SER A 200 -6.90 5.33 -0.68
C SER A 200 -7.04 5.96 0.72
N GLY A 201 -5.95 6.01 1.51
CA GLY A 201 -5.93 6.71 2.80
C GLY A 201 -6.20 8.21 2.66
N ILE A 202 -5.64 8.87 1.63
CA ILE A 202 -5.94 10.26 1.27
C ILE A 202 -7.44 10.43 0.98
N ALA A 203 -8.01 9.54 0.18
CA ALA A 203 -9.44 9.54 -0.13
C ALA A 203 -10.29 9.48 1.14
N GLY A 204 -9.98 8.56 2.05
CA GLY A 204 -10.62 8.45 3.35
C GLY A 204 -10.49 9.72 4.20
N CYS A 205 -9.29 10.31 4.28
CA CYS A 205 -9.08 11.57 5.00
C CYS A 205 -9.97 12.70 4.47
N LEU A 206 -10.12 12.82 3.15
CA LEU A 206 -10.97 13.83 2.53
C LEU A 206 -12.45 13.60 2.88
N VAL A 207 -12.93 12.35 2.78
CA VAL A 207 -14.32 11.98 3.11
C VAL A 207 -14.59 12.22 4.59
N PHE A 208 -13.83 11.58 5.50
CA PHE A 208 -14.06 11.65 6.94
C PHE A 208 -13.75 13.02 7.56
N GLY A 209 -12.95 13.83 6.88
CA GLY A 209 -12.73 15.22 7.24
C GLY A 209 -13.84 16.17 6.76
N ALA A 210 -14.40 15.91 5.58
CA ALA A 210 -15.47 16.74 5.02
C ALA A 210 -16.81 16.53 5.73
N LEU A 211 -17.19 15.27 6.04
CA LEU A 211 -18.50 14.94 6.61
C LEU A 211 -18.88 15.75 7.86
N PRO A 212 -18.06 15.83 8.94
CA PRO A 212 -18.42 16.63 10.11
C PRO A 212 -18.45 18.14 9.82
N ARG A 213 -17.60 18.63 8.89
CA ARG A 213 -17.61 20.04 8.47
C ARG A 213 -18.90 20.37 7.73
N LEU A 214 -19.37 19.51 6.83
CA LEU A 214 -20.63 19.67 6.12
C LEU A 214 -21.83 19.72 7.07
N ARG A 215 -21.82 18.87 8.09
CA ARG A 215 -22.89 18.88 9.10
C ARG A 215 -22.93 20.17 9.90
N ASN A 216 -21.76 20.76 10.20
CA ASN A 216 -21.65 21.94 11.04
C ASN A 216 -21.77 23.26 10.25
N THR A 217 -21.13 23.35 9.07
CA THR A 217 -20.96 24.63 8.36
C THR A 217 -21.60 24.67 6.96
N ARG A 218 -21.95 23.52 6.37
CA ARG A 218 -22.56 23.36 5.04
C ARG A 218 -21.83 24.08 3.90
N ARG A 219 -20.51 24.26 4.00
CA ARG A 219 -19.71 24.98 3.00
C ARG A 219 -19.54 24.16 1.73
N THR A 220 -19.71 24.78 0.56
CA THR A 220 -19.54 24.16 -0.76
C THR A 220 -18.16 23.51 -0.93
N ARG A 221 -17.09 24.14 -0.42
CA ARG A 221 -15.73 23.56 -0.47
C ARG A 221 -15.65 22.19 0.18
N ASP A 222 -16.36 21.96 1.29
CA ASP A 222 -16.32 20.68 1.99
C ASP A 222 -17.10 19.61 1.20
N ALA A 223 -18.15 20.01 0.45
CA ALA A 223 -18.84 19.12 -0.49
C ALA A 223 -17.95 18.76 -1.69
N ILE A 224 -17.17 19.70 -2.20
CA ILE A 224 -16.16 19.43 -3.25
C ILE A 224 -15.12 18.45 -2.74
N LEU A 225 -14.58 18.64 -1.53
CA LEU A 225 -13.59 17.74 -0.93
C LEU A 225 -14.16 16.33 -0.71
N LEU A 226 -15.45 16.22 -0.32
CA LEU A 226 -16.15 14.94 -0.25
C LEU A 226 -16.18 14.26 -1.63
N GLY A 227 -16.56 15.00 -2.68
CA GLY A 227 -16.61 14.46 -4.06
C GLY A 227 -15.23 14.04 -4.58
N ILE A 228 -14.19 14.85 -4.31
CA ILE A 228 -12.79 14.50 -4.67
C ILE A 228 -12.36 13.22 -3.94
N GLY A 229 -12.64 13.11 -2.63
CA GLY A 229 -12.31 11.92 -1.85
C GLY A 229 -13.01 10.67 -2.39
N LEU A 230 -14.31 10.76 -2.68
CA LEU A 230 -15.05 9.65 -3.29
C LEU A 230 -14.52 9.31 -4.68
N GLY A 231 -14.21 10.32 -5.52
CA GLY A 231 -13.64 10.11 -6.85
C GLY A 231 -12.27 9.43 -6.81
N LEU A 232 -11.40 9.86 -5.90
CA LEU A 232 -10.09 9.25 -5.72
C LEU A 232 -10.22 7.80 -5.23
N GLN A 233 -11.18 7.51 -4.35
CA GLN A 233 -11.44 6.15 -3.90
C GLN A 233 -11.97 5.26 -5.05
N LEU A 234 -12.88 5.77 -5.88
CA LEU A 234 -13.37 5.06 -7.07
C LEU A 234 -12.23 4.71 -8.03
N LEU A 235 -11.33 5.66 -8.29
CA LEU A 235 -10.17 5.48 -9.16
C LEU A 235 -9.09 4.57 -8.55
N THR A 236 -9.17 4.26 -7.25
CA THR A 236 -8.16 3.44 -6.56
C THR A 236 -8.71 2.06 -6.22
N ARG A 237 -9.89 1.98 -5.62
CA ARG A 237 -10.51 0.76 -5.12
C ARG A 237 -12.04 0.85 -5.23
N PRO A 238 -12.61 0.39 -6.36
CA PRO A 238 -14.04 0.57 -6.66
C PRO A 238 -14.99 -0.10 -5.65
N PHE A 239 -14.61 -1.22 -5.04
CA PHE A 239 -15.47 -1.90 -4.06
C PHE A 239 -15.53 -1.11 -2.75
N GLU A 240 -14.40 -0.70 -2.22
CA GLU A 240 -14.33 0.09 -0.99
C GLU A 240 -14.90 1.51 -1.20
N PHE A 241 -14.95 2.00 -2.45
CA PHE A 241 -15.71 3.20 -2.79
C PHE A 241 -17.20 3.04 -2.47
N VAL A 242 -17.81 1.89 -2.78
CA VAL A 242 -19.22 1.63 -2.46
C VAL A 242 -19.44 1.66 -0.94
N ILE A 243 -18.54 1.06 -0.17
CA ILE A 243 -18.59 1.09 1.30
C ILE A 243 -18.53 2.54 1.81
N LEU A 244 -17.61 3.36 1.27
CA LEU A 244 -17.48 4.79 1.64
C LEU A 244 -18.73 5.60 1.29
N VAL A 245 -19.37 5.34 0.16
CA VAL A 245 -20.64 6.00 -0.22
C VAL A 245 -21.73 5.66 0.79
N VAL A 246 -21.88 4.38 1.16
CA VAL A 246 -22.85 3.94 2.18
C VAL A 246 -22.56 4.66 3.51
N ILE A 247 -21.31 4.70 3.94
CA ILE A 247 -20.90 5.40 5.18
C ILE A 247 -21.25 6.90 5.11
N ALA A 248 -20.98 7.55 3.97
CA ALA A 248 -21.28 8.97 3.79
C ALA A 248 -22.80 9.27 3.85
N ILE A 249 -23.61 8.39 3.27
CA ILE A 249 -25.09 8.47 3.34
C ILE A 249 -25.57 8.28 4.79
N LEU A 250 -25.05 7.28 5.50
CA LEU A 250 -25.39 6.99 6.90
C LEU A 250 -24.99 8.11 7.86
N PHE A 251 -24.04 8.97 7.48
CA PHE A 251 -23.67 10.15 8.27
C PHE A 251 -24.68 11.29 8.18
N PHE A 252 -25.71 11.17 7.35
CA PHE A 252 -26.75 12.20 7.14
C PHE A 252 -26.20 13.55 6.66
N ALA A 253 -25.34 13.53 5.64
CA ALA A 253 -24.91 14.75 4.98
C ALA A 253 -26.10 15.46 4.29
N PRO A 254 -26.15 16.82 4.26
CA PRO A 254 -27.24 17.54 3.61
C PRO A 254 -27.34 17.19 2.12
N LEU A 255 -28.56 16.98 1.59
CA LEU A 255 -28.80 16.55 0.20
C LEU A 255 -28.09 17.45 -0.83
N ARG A 256 -28.14 18.78 -0.65
CA ARG A 256 -27.42 19.73 -1.52
C ARG A 256 -25.92 19.44 -1.57
N SER A 257 -25.32 19.09 -0.44
CA SER A 257 -23.89 18.76 -0.38
C SER A 257 -23.58 17.44 -1.09
N LEU A 258 -24.47 16.46 -0.98
CA LEU A 258 -24.35 15.19 -1.71
C LEU A 258 -24.48 15.40 -3.22
N THR A 259 -25.38 16.29 -3.68
CA THR A 259 -25.50 16.64 -5.10
C THR A 259 -24.20 17.25 -5.64
N ILE A 260 -23.60 18.22 -4.90
CA ILE A 260 -22.33 18.82 -5.30
C ILE A 260 -21.22 17.76 -5.33
N ALA A 261 -21.14 16.90 -4.32
CA ALA A 261 -20.17 15.82 -4.29
C ALA A 261 -20.34 14.84 -5.46
N ALA A 262 -21.58 14.50 -5.83
CA ALA A 262 -21.90 13.67 -6.98
C ALA A 262 -21.45 14.32 -8.30
N LEU A 263 -21.66 15.62 -8.48
CA LEU A 263 -21.19 16.35 -9.67
C LEU A 263 -19.65 16.34 -9.78
N VAL A 264 -18.95 16.50 -8.65
CA VAL A 264 -17.48 16.45 -8.59
C VAL A 264 -16.96 15.02 -8.84
N LEU A 265 -17.74 14.01 -8.56
CA LEU A 265 -17.41 12.60 -8.82
C LEU A 265 -17.47 12.24 -10.32
N LEU A 266 -18.26 12.94 -11.14
CA LEU A 266 -18.48 12.60 -12.55
C LEU A 266 -17.19 12.43 -13.37
N PRO A 267 -16.16 13.30 -13.26
CA PRO A 267 -14.89 13.09 -13.99
C PRO A 267 -14.20 11.77 -13.64
N ALA A 268 -14.19 11.37 -12.37
CA ALA A 268 -13.59 10.12 -11.95
C ALA A 268 -14.36 8.91 -12.52
N PHE A 269 -15.69 9.01 -12.54
CA PHE A 269 -16.54 8.00 -13.16
C PHE A 269 -16.30 7.90 -14.68
N ALA A 270 -16.24 9.05 -15.37
CA ALA A 270 -15.94 9.09 -16.80
C ALA A 270 -14.56 8.49 -17.12
N LEU A 271 -13.53 8.80 -16.31
CA LEU A 271 -12.20 8.21 -16.47
C LEU A 271 -12.21 6.69 -16.28
N THR A 272 -12.97 6.18 -15.31
CA THR A 272 -13.14 4.73 -15.12
C THR A 272 -13.77 4.07 -16.36
N LEU A 273 -14.85 4.66 -16.90
CA LEU A 273 -15.49 4.15 -18.10
C LEU A 273 -14.55 4.20 -19.31
N LEU A 274 -13.78 5.28 -19.48
CA LEU A 274 -12.79 5.41 -20.54
C LEU A 274 -11.68 4.37 -20.42
N GLN A 275 -11.15 4.13 -19.21
CA GLN A 275 -10.18 3.06 -18.97
C GLN A 275 -10.76 1.71 -19.36
N ASN A 276 -11.97 1.39 -18.89
CA ASN A 276 -12.64 0.15 -19.24
C ASN A 276 -12.71 -0.02 -20.76
N LYS A 277 -13.20 1.00 -21.49
CA LYS A 277 -13.33 0.94 -22.94
C LYS A 277 -11.99 0.73 -23.65
N GLN A 278 -10.94 1.42 -23.21
CA GLN A 278 -9.62 1.32 -23.83
C GLN A 278 -8.92 -0.01 -23.54
N VAL A 279 -9.09 -0.55 -22.34
CA VAL A 279 -8.41 -1.80 -21.92
C VAL A 279 -9.19 -3.04 -22.36
N THR A 280 -10.52 -3.04 -22.20
CA THR A 280 -11.34 -4.24 -22.37
C THR A 280 -12.21 -4.24 -23.63
N GLY A 281 -12.32 -3.10 -24.31
CA GLY A 281 -13.27 -2.90 -25.41
C GLY A 281 -14.71 -2.63 -24.95
N SER A 282 -15.02 -2.77 -23.67
CA SER A 282 -16.36 -2.58 -23.06
C SER A 282 -16.35 -1.41 -22.09
N TRP A 283 -17.42 -0.61 -22.05
CA TRP A 283 -17.57 0.49 -21.08
C TRP A 283 -17.78 0.02 -19.64
N THR A 284 -18.36 -1.17 -19.46
CA THR A 284 -18.82 -1.67 -18.15
C THR A 284 -17.95 -2.77 -17.57
N THR A 285 -17.07 -3.38 -18.37
CA THR A 285 -16.16 -4.43 -17.93
C THR A 285 -14.90 -3.82 -17.36
N LEU A 286 -14.66 -4.00 -16.07
CA LEU A 286 -13.42 -3.54 -15.43
C LEU A 286 -12.22 -4.39 -15.88
N PRO A 287 -11.00 -3.83 -15.97
CA PRO A 287 -9.81 -4.57 -16.38
C PRO A 287 -9.58 -5.86 -15.57
N TYR A 288 -9.74 -5.83 -14.24
CA TYR A 288 -9.58 -7.03 -13.42
C TYR A 288 -10.66 -8.09 -13.67
N GLN A 289 -11.88 -7.71 -14.12
CA GLN A 289 -12.92 -8.67 -14.53
C GLN A 289 -12.53 -9.37 -15.83
N LEU A 290 -11.92 -8.66 -16.77
CA LEU A 290 -11.39 -9.24 -17.99
C LEU A 290 -10.24 -10.22 -17.67
N SER A 291 -9.29 -9.84 -16.82
CA SER A 291 -8.22 -10.71 -16.37
C SER A 291 -8.76 -11.97 -15.66
N ARG A 292 -9.75 -11.80 -14.78
CA ARG A 292 -10.44 -12.91 -14.13
C ARG A 292 -11.11 -13.88 -15.13
N TYR A 293 -11.70 -13.34 -16.20
CA TYR A 293 -12.25 -14.15 -17.28
C TYR A 293 -11.15 -14.87 -18.08
N GLN A 294 -10.12 -14.16 -18.49
CA GLN A 294 -9.04 -14.70 -19.34
C GLN A 294 -8.17 -15.72 -18.58
N TYR A 295 -7.70 -15.36 -17.39
CA TYR A 295 -6.64 -16.08 -16.66
C TYR A 295 -7.13 -16.69 -15.32
N GLY A 296 -8.39 -16.51 -14.94
CA GLY A 296 -8.89 -16.94 -13.64
C GLY A 296 -8.40 -16.10 -12.44
N ILE A 297 -7.59 -15.07 -12.66
CA ILE A 297 -6.97 -14.23 -11.63
C ILE A 297 -7.23 -12.73 -11.92
N PRO A 298 -7.45 -11.91 -10.86
CA PRO A 298 -7.58 -12.28 -9.45
C PRO A 298 -8.92 -12.94 -9.12
N THR A 299 -8.94 -13.81 -8.11
CA THR A 299 -10.19 -14.22 -7.46
C THR A 299 -10.72 -13.03 -6.66
N THR A 300 -11.97 -12.60 -6.91
CA THR A 300 -12.47 -11.36 -6.29
C THR A 300 -13.26 -11.60 -5.01
N PHE A 301 -14.47 -12.17 -5.09
CA PHE A 301 -15.34 -12.33 -3.93
C PHE A 301 -15.68 -13.78 -3.67
N THR A 302 -15.68 -14.18 -2.42
CA THR A 302 -15.93 -15.56 -1.97
C THR A 302 -17.40 -16.01 -2.16
N PHE A 303 -18.32 -15.08 -2.45
CA PHE A 303 -19.69 -15.43 -2.85
C PHE A 303 -19.82 -15.69 -4.37
N GLN A 304 -18.79 -15.41 -5.15
CA GLN A 304 -18.73 -15.74 -6.57
C GLN A 304 -18.10 -17.13 -6.76
N PRO A 305 -18.47 -17.87 -7.81
CA PRO A 305 -17.81 -19.13 -8.11
C PRO A 305 -16.31 -18.92 -8.41
N VAL A 306 -15.52 -19.94 -8.14
CA VAL A 306 -14.10 -19.97 -8.54
C VAL A 306 -14.02 -19.72 -10.04
N PRO A 307 -13.23 -18.74 -10.49
CA PRO A 307 -13.14 -18.44 -11.91
C PRO A 307 -12.39 -19.56 -12.65
N VAL A 308 -12.84 -19.87 -13.86
CA VAL A 308 -12.18 -20.82 -14.76
C VAL A 308 -11.42 -20.03 -15.81
N PRO A 309 -10.10 -20.28 -16.00
CA PRO A 309 -9.33 -19.64 -17.06
C PRO A 309 -9.87 -20.01 -18.45
N HIS A 310 -9.96 -19.02 -19.35
CA HIS A 310 -10.38 -19.22 -20.75
C HIS A 310 -9.21 -19.15 -21.72
N LEU A 311 -8.03 -18.72 -21.25
CA LEU A 311 -6.77 -18.72 -22.01
C LEU A 311 -5.77 -19.68 -21.34
N PRO A 312 -4.82 -20.23 -22.11
CA PRO A 312 -3.72 -21.02 -21.55
C PRO A 312 -2.91 -20.17 -20.59
N LEU A 313 -2.66 -20.69 -19.39
CA LEU A 313 -1.86 -20.01 -18.38
C LEU A 313 -0.36 -20.28 -18.59
N THR A 314 0.46 -19.28 -18.31
CA THR A 314 1.89 -19.50 -18.10
C THR A 314 2.11 -20.24 -16.78
N VAL A 315 3.33 -20.74 -16.57
CA VAL A 315 3.68 -21.40 -15.29
C VAL A 315 3.44 -20.47 -14.11
N GLU A 316 3.76 -19.19 -14.26
CA GLU A 316 3.55 -18.17 -13.23
C GLU A 316 2.08 -17.93 -12.94
N GLN A 317 1.30 -17.74 -13.98
CA GLN A 317 -0.14 -17.53 -13.85
C GLN A 317 -0.82 -18.76 -13.25
N GLN A 318 -0.35 -19.99 -13.59
CA GLN A 318 -0.89 -21.22 -13.01
C GLN A 318 -0.61 -21.31 -11.50
N ILE A 319 0.62 -21.01 -11.07
CA ILE A 319 0.98 -21.02 -9.64
C ILE A 319 0.16 -19.99 -8.87
N ASP A 320 0.00 -18.79 -9.42
CA ASP A 320 -0.79 -17.73 -8.78
C ASP A 320 -2.29 -18.09 -8.76
N TYR A 321 -2.79 -18.68 -9.84
CA TYR A 321 -4.17 -19.18 -9.92
C TYR A 321 -4.43 -20.26 -8.86
N ASP A 322 -3.57 -21.29 -8.77
CA ASP A 322 -3.73 -22.38 -7.81
C ASP A 322 -3.71 -21.84 -6.37
N ALA A 323 -2.76 -20.96 -6.05
CA ALA A 323 -2.67 -20.33 -4.74
C ALA A 323 -3.92 -19.51 -4.39
N GLN A 324 -4.49 -18.77 -5.36
CA GLN A 324 -5.69 -17.98 -5.14
C GLN A 324 -6.95 -18.85 -5.02
N VAL A 325 -7.04 -19.95 -5.77
CA VAL A 325 -8.14 -20.92 -5.66
C VAL A 325 -8.12 -21.60 -4.30
N ASP A 326 -6.95 -22.02 -3.84
CA ASP A 326 -6.80 -22.62 -2.51
C ASP A 326 -7.29 -21.67 -1.42
N VAL A 327 -6.85 -20.42 -1.44
CA VAL A 327 -7.27 -19.41 -0.45
C VAL A 327 -8.76 -19.08 -0.58
N HIS A 328 -9.30 -19.06 -1.80
CA HIS A 328 -10.74 -18.85 -2.03
C HIS A 328 -11.60 -19.93 -1.38
N GLY A 329 -11.14 -21.19 -1.41
CA GLY A 329 -11.79 -22.34 -0.77
C GLY A 329 -11.60 -22.41 0.74
N MET A 330 -10.60 -21.69 1.30
CA MET A 330 -10.25 -21.77 2.71
C MET A 330 -11.26 -21.05 3.61
N GLY A 331 -11.84 -21.80 4.54
CA GLY A 331 -12.66 -21.27 5.64
C GLY A 331 -13.99 -20.66 5.21
N ASN A 332 -14.84 -20.43 6.18
CA ASN A 332 -16.09 -19.71 6.00
C ASN A 332 -15.92 -18.20 6.25
N TYR A 333 -16.98 -17.44 6.00
CA TYR A 333 -17.01 -15.99 6.20
C TYR A 333 -16.58 -15.56 7.63
N LEU A 334 -17.05 -16.25 8.67
CA LEU A 334 -16.73 -15.93 10.07
C LEU A 334 -15.27 -16.22 10.40
N THR A 335 -14.70 -17.29 9.87
CA THR A 335 -13.27 -17.60 10.03
C THR A 335 -12.39 -16.51 9.41
N ARG A 336 -12.75 -16.04 8.20
CA ARG A 336 -12.06 -14.91 7.55
C ARG A 336 -12.20 -13.64 8.35
N LEU A 337 -13.40 -13.35 8.84
CA LEU A 337 -13.70 -12.16 9.64
C LEU A 337 -12.80 -12.11 10.90
N GLY A 338 -12.71 -13.23 11.64
CA GLY A 338 -11.84 -13.33 12.81
C GLY A 338 -10.36 -13.23 12.48
N GLY A 339 -9.92 -13.90 11.42
CA GLY A 339 -8.51 -13.92 11.01
C GLY A 339 -7.95 -12.56 10.58
N ARG A 340 -8.84 -11.63 10.18
CA ARG A 340 -8.43 -10.27 9.73
C ARG A 340 -8.11 -9.31 10.85
N VAL A 341 -8.58 -9.57 12.06
CA VAL A 341 -8.29 -8.70 13.21
C VAL A 341 -6.78 -8.51 13.42
N ARG A 342 -5.99 -9.54 13.12
CA ARG A 342 -4.52 -9.47 13.21
C ARG A 342 -3.91 -8.38 12.33
N PHE A 343 -4.50 -8.09 11.14
CA PHE A 343 -3.98 -7.10 10.20
C PHE A 343 -4.22 -5.65 10.64
N TYR A 344 -5.11 -5.41 11.59
CA TYR A 344 -5.35 -4.05 12.12
C TYR A 344 -4.18 -3.53 12.95
N ARG A 345 -3.25 -4.42 13.36
CA ARG A 345 -1.97 -4.04 13.94
C ARG A 345 -1.20 -3.07 13.05
N PHE A 346 -1.34 -3.18 11.73
CA PHE A 346 -0.75 -2.26 10.77
C PHE A 346 -1.13 -0.79 11.00
N PHE A 347 -2.29 -0.51 11.61
CA PHE A 347 -2.81 0.83 11.83
C PHE A 347 -2.52 1.38 13.23
N PHE A 348 -1.85 0.61 14.09
CA PHE A 348 -1.59 0.99 15.47
C PHE A 348 -0.14 0.73 15.84
N LEU A 349 0.54 1.77 16.32
CA LEU A 349 1.76 1.56 17.10
C LEU A 349 1.41 0.72 18.34
N ALA A 350 2.16 -0.35 18.57
CA ALA A 350 1.83 -1.33 19.61
C ALA A 350 1.51 -0.74 21.00
N PRO A 351 2.23 0.28 21.52
CA PRO A 351 1.88 0.88 22.82
C PRO A 351 0.50 1.53 22.89
N LEU A 352 -0.09 1.93 21.73
CA LEU A 352 -1.41 2.57 21.69
C LEU A 352 -2.54 1.63 22.11
N TYR A 353 -2.34 0.31 22.00
CA TYR A 353 -3.33 -0.68 22.48
C TYR A 353 -3.66 -0.49 23.96
N LEU A 354 -2.71 -0.03 24.77
CA LEU A 354 -2.93 0.26 26.20
C LEU A 354 -3.95 1.40 26.42
N ALA A 355 -4.08 2.32 25.46
CA ALA A 355 -5.02 3.42 25.53
C ALA A 355 -6.41 3.07 25.00
N LEU A 356 -6.54 2.09 24.08
CA LEU A 356 -7.80 1.80 23.38
C LEU A 356 -9.02 1.57 24.28
N PRO A 357 -8.92 0.92 25.47
CA PRO A 357 -10.07 0.75 26.37
C PRO A 357 -10.70 2.09 26.80
N ALA A 358 -9.92 3.18 26.84
CA ALA A 358 -10.43 4.52 27.17
C ALA A 358 -11.37 5.10 26.09
N PHE A 359 -11.45 4.49 24.92
CA PHE A 359 -12.41 4.85 23.89
C PHE A 359 -13.85 4.41 24.22
N LEU A 360 -14.03 3.29 24.94
CA LEU A 360 -15.34 2.67 25.15
C LEU A 360 -16.39 3.61 25.75
N PRO A 361 -16.10 4.44 26.78
CA PRO A 361 -17.07 5.37 27.32
C PRO A 361 -17.57 6.43 26.31
N THR A 362 -16.78 6.70 25.26
CA THR A 362 -17.14 7.70 24.24
C THR A 362 -18.24 7.23 23.30
N LEU A 363 -18.49 5.91 23.24
CA LEU A 363 -19.53 5.30 22.39
C LEU A 363 -20.95 5.76 22.74
N ARG A 364 -21.16 6.33 23.93
CA ARG A 364 -22.42 6.99 24.30
C ARG A 364 -22.72 8.21 23.42
N GLN A 365 -21.71 8.80 22.76
CA GLN A 365 -21.89 9.90 21.82
C GLN A 365 -22.04 9.35 20.39
N TYR A 366 -23.15 9.66 19.73
CA TYR A 366 -23.47 9.18 18.37
C TYR A 366 -22.30 9.34 17.38
N ARG A 367 -21.60 10.48 17.41
CA ARG A 367 -20.47 10.75 16.49
C ARG A 367 -19.34 9.73 16.61
N PHE A 368 -19.09 9.17 17.80
CA PHE A 368 -18.04 8.18 18.02
C PHE A 368 -18.56 6.75 17.81
N ALA A 369 -19.82 6.47 18.14
CA ALA A 369 -20.47 5.23 17.77
C ALA A 369 -20.48 5.03 16.23
N TRP A 370 -20.72 6.12 15.50
CA TRP A 370 -20.68 6.10 14.03
C TRP A 370 -19.29 5.71 13.47
N ILE A 371 -18.18 6.11 14.12
CA ILE A 371 -16.82 5.69 13.72
C ILE A 371 -16.69 4.16 13.79
N VAL A 372 -17.21 3.55 14.86
CA VAL A 372 -17.19 2.09 15.02
C VAL A 372 -18.05 1.42 13.95
N ILE A 373 -19.21 2.00 13.63
CA ILE A 373 -20.07 1.51 12.54
C ILE A 373 -19.31 1.58 11.20
N ALA A 374 -18.64 2.70 10.93
CA ALA A 374 -17.86 2.87 9.70
C ALA A 374 -16.72 1.83 9.59
N LEU A 375 -15.95 1.64 10.68
CA LEU A 375 -14.91 0.59 10.74
C LEU A 375 -15.51 -0.81 10.58
N GLY A 376 -16.67 -1.06 11.20
CA GLY A 376 -17.40 -2.32 11.11
C GLY A 376 -17.88 -2.61 9.67
N LEU A 377 -18.34 -1.61 8.93
CA LEU A 377 -18.75 -1.76 7.53
C LEU A 377 -17.57 -2.13 6.62
N PHE A 378 -16.39 -1.53 6.82
CA PHE A 378 -15.18 -1.95 6.12
C PHE A 378 -14.80 -3.38 6.50
N TRP A 379 -14.75 -3.72 7.79
CA TRP A 379 -14.42 -5.06 8.27
C TRP A 379 -15.35 -6.13 7.69
N LEU A 380 -16.67 -5.89 7.72
CA LEU A 380 -17.67 -6.80 7.16
C LEU A 380 -17.57 -6.87 5.63
N GLY A 381 -17.45 -5.74 4.94
CA GLY A 381 -17.36 -5.69 3.49
C GLY A 381 -16.11 -6.39 2.95
N ASP A 382 -14.95 -6.05 3.50
CA ASP A 382 -13.69 -6.62 3.06
C ASP A 382 -13.60 -8.14 3.38
N ALA A 383 -14.41 -8.68 4.30
CA ALA A 383 -14.48 -10.10 4.58
C ALA A 383 -15.02 -10.95 3.41
N PHE A 384 -15.56 -10.34 2.38
CA PHE A 384 -15.92 -11.03 1.14
C PHE A 384 -14.72 -11.33 0.22
N TYR A 385 -13.58 -10.65 0.39
CA TYR A 385 -12.38 -11.05 -0.33
C TYR A 385 -11.81 -12.37 0.24
N PRO A 386 -11.23 -13.25 -0.57
CA PRO A 386 -10.60 -14.48 -0.07
C PRO A 386 -9.36 -14.19 0.76
N TYR A 387 -8.51 -13.27 0.32
CA TYR A 387 -7.31 -12.80 1.01
C TYR A 387 -7.46 -11.35 1.46
N PHE A 388 -6.57 -10.89 2.34
CA PHE A 388 -6.64 -9.57 2.90
C PHE A 388 -5.24 -9.00 3.16
N TYR A 389 -5.10 -7.74 2.80
CA TYR A 389 -3.93 -6.93 3.11
C TYR A 389 -4.36 -5.59 3.71
N PRO A 390 -3.52 -4.94 4.55
CA PRO A 390 -3.89 -3.68 5.21
C PRO A 390 -4.36 -2.57 4.26
N HIS A 391 -3.85 -2.53 3.04
CA HIS A 391 -4.25 -1.51 2.06
C HIS A 391 -5.71 -1.63 1.57
N TYR A 392 -6.41 -2.75 1.85
CA TYR A 392 -7.86 -2.86 1.58
C TYR A 392 -8.66 -1.94 2.51
N MET A 393 -8.22 -1.79 3.75
CA MET A 393 -8.82 -0.84 4.70
C MET A 393 -8.17 0.54 4.70
N ALA A 394 -7.34 0.87 3.72
CA ALA A 394 -6.56 2.11 3.73
C ALA A 394 -7.43 3.37 3.82
N ALA A 395 -8.63 3.38 3.23
CA ALA A 395 -9.57 4.48 3.37
C ALA A 395 -10.00 4.73 4.84
N ALA A 396 -9.94 3.72 5.69
CA ALA A 396 -10.28 3.82 7.11
C ALA A 396 -9.08 4.23 8.01
N THR A 397 -7.87 4.38 7.46
CA THR A 397 -6.63 4.69 8.20
C THR A 397 -6.80 5.84 9.19
N CYS A 398 -7.40 6.94 8.75
CA CYS A 398 -7.61 8.11 9.57
C CYS A 398 -8.61 7.88 10.72
N LEU A 399 -9.49 6.89 10.62
CA LEU A 399 -10.40 6.51 11.72
C LEU A 399 -9.67 5.72 12.81
N PHE A 400 -8.72 4.84 12.47
CA PHE A 400 -7.87 4.17 13.45
C PHE A 400 -7.03 5.18 14.23
N LEU A 401 -6.45 6.17 13.55
CA LEU A 401 -5.75 7.28 14.20
C LEU A 401 -6.68 8.11 15.09
N LEU A 402 -7.91 8.36 14.64
CA LEU A 402 -8.92 9.10 15.42
C LEU A 402 -9.28 8.34 16.70
N VAL A 403 -9.48 7.02 16.64
CA VAL A 403 -9.71 6.17 17.80
C VAL A 403 -8.53 6.26 18.77
N SER A 404 -7.30 6.15 18.29
CA SER A 404 -6.09 6.26 19.10
C SER A 404 -5.98 7.60 19.82
N VAL A 405 -6.20 8.70 19.09
CA VAL A 405 -6.10 10.06 19.63
C VAL A 405 -7.19 10.34 20.64
N ILE A 406 -8.44 9.91 20.39
CA ILE A 406 -9.54 10.05 21.37
C ILE A 406 -9.26 9.23 22.61
N SER A 407 -8.73 8.02 22.45
CA SER A 407 -8.33 7.15 23.59
C SER A 407 -7.30 7.83 24.47
N LEU A 408 -6.26 8.41 23.86
CA LEU A 408 -5.22 9.16 24.57
C LEU A 408 -5.79 10.43 25.26
N ASP A 409 -6.68 11.16 24.57
CA ASP A 409 -7.37 12.32 25.17
C ASP A 409 -8.14 11.90 26.41
N LYS A 410 -8.95 10.84 26.36
CA LYS A 410 -9.71 10.32 27.50
C LYS A 410 -8.81 9.79 28.61
N LEU A 411 -7.79 9.02 28.27
CA LEU A 411 -6.82 8.53 29.25
C LEU A 411 -6.09 9.69 29.95
N SER A 412 -5.82 10.80 29.27
CA SER A 412 -5.15 11.97 29.84
C SER A 412 -5.93 12.64 30.97
N HIS A 413 -7.24 12.44 31.03
CA HIS A 413 -8.09 12.92 32.13
C HIS A 413 -7.97 12.04 33.40
N TRP A 414 -7.50 10.78 33.23
CA TRP A 414 -7.27 9.86 34.36
C TRP A 414 -5.79 9.89 34.78
N SER A 415 -4.86 9.79 33.81
CA SER A 415 -3.42 9.86 34.07
C SER A 415 -2.67 10.45 32.87
N ARG A 416 -2.09 11.63 33.09
CA ARG A 416 -1.18 12.27 32.11
C ARG A 416 0.13 11.53 32.00
N GLU A 417 0.56 10.90 33.08
CA GLU A 417 1.78 10.09 33.16
C GLU A 417 1.67 8.88 32.27
N ALA A 418 0.53 8.15 32.31
CA ALA A 418 0.26 7.01 31.44
C ALA A 418 0.29 7.40 29.96
N VAL A 419 -0.35 8.49 29.57
CA VAL A 419 -0.31 9.01 28.19
C VAL A 419 1.12 9.35 27.79
N THR A 420 1.87 10.02 28.67
CA THR A 420 3.26 10.37 28.39
C THR A 420 4.12 9.13 28.16
N LEU A 421 3.97 8.11 28.99
CA LEU A 421 4.70 6.85 28.86
C LEU A 421 4.36 6.16 27.53
N ILE A 422 3.08 6.06 27.18
CA ILE A 422 2.64 5.45 25.92
C ILE A 422 3.27 6.18 24.71
N LEU A 423 3.27 7.52 24.72
CA LEU A 423 3.84 8.30 23.63
C LEU A 423 5.37 8.15 23.55
N ILE A 424 6.05 8.07 24.68
CA ILE A 424 7.49 7.82 24.73
C ILE A 424 7.81 6.41 24.21
N LEU A 425 7.02 5.42 24.57
CA LEU A 425 7.18 4.05 24.04
C LEU A 425 6.97 4.00 22.54
N CYS A 426 5.97 4.71 22.00
CA CYS A 426 5.78 4.83 20.53
C CYS A 426 7.01 5.46 19.86
N LEU A 427 7.53 6.56 20.43
CA LEU A 427 8.70 7.24 19.90
C LEU A 427 9.96 6.38 20.01
N ALA A 428 10.18 5.73 21.15
CA ALA A 428 11.33 4.85 21.39
C ALA A 428 11.33 3.66 20.43
N HIS A 429 10.16 3.05 20.21
CA HIS A 429 10.01 1.96 19.23
C HIS A 429 10.36 2.41 17.81
N PHE A 430 9.85 3.56 17.40
CA PHE A 430 10.20 4.14 16.10
C PHE A 430 11.70 4.46 15.99
N LEU A 431 12.27 5.15 16.98
CA LEU A 431 13.68 5.54 16.97
C LEU A 431 14.61 4.32 16.97
N PHE A 432 14.24 3.26 17.68
CA PHE A 432 14.98 2.01 17.67
C PHE A 432 15.04 1.44 16.25
N TRP A 433 13.91 1.18 15.62
CA TRP A 433 13.88 0.61 14.28
C TRP A 433 14.49 1.54 13.24
N TYR A 434 14.21 2.83 13.33
CA TYR A 434 14.81 3.82 12.44
C TYR A 434 16.35 3.85 12.57
N GLY A 435 16.86 3.76 13.80
CA GLY A 435 18.29 3.66 14.07
C GLY A 435 18.94 2.40 13.53
N VAL A 436 18.25 1.25 13.66
CA VAL A 436 18.69 -0.03 13.07
C VAL A 436 18.80 0.10 11.55
N HIS A 437 17.79 0.67 10.90
CA HIS A 437 17.82 0.89 9.44
C HIS A 437 18.89 1.93 9.04
N LEU A 438 19.07 2.99 9.81
CA LEU A 438 20.08 4.03 9.56
C LEU A 438 21.50 3.49 9.71
N SER A 439 21.72 2.46 10.55
CA SER A 439 23.02 1.81 10.72
C SER A 439 23.52 1.09 9.47
N GLY A 440 22.61 0.70 8.57
CA GLY A 440 22.90 -0.11 7.37
C GLY A 440 23.40 -1.52 7.67
N ASN A 441 23.35 -1.97 8.92
CA ASN A 441 23.85 -3.29 9.32
C ASN A 441 22.82 -4.38 8.98
N GLN A 442 23.01 -5.05 7.83
CA GLN A 442 22.13 -6.10 7.34
C GLN A 442 22.05 -7.31 8.29
N ASN A 443 23.15 -7.67 8.97
CA ASN A 443 23.15 -8.78 9.92
C ASN A 443 22.28 -8.46 11.14
N LEU A 444 22.30 -7.21 11.60
CA LEU A 444 21.45 -6.76 12.69
C LEU A 444 19.97 -6.76 12.28
N LEU A 445 19.66 -6.29 11.08
CA LEU A 445 18.30 -6.32 10.53
C LEU A 445 17.77 -7.77 10.44
N ILE A 446 18.55 -8.69 9.90
CA ILE A 446 18.17 -10.11 9.79
C ILE A 446 18.01 -10.75 11.17
N ALA A 447 18.89 -10.44 12.12
CA ALA A 447 18.82 -11.00 13.48
C ALA A 447 17.58 -10.52 14.25
N LEU A 448 17.15 -9.27 14.03
CA LEU A 448 15.99 -8.67 14.71
C LEU A 448 14.67 -8.94 13.99
N SER A 449 14.69 -9.22 12.69
CA SER A 449 13.53 -9.55 11.85
C SER A 449 13.77 -10.87 11.11
N PRO A 450 13.88 -12.02 11.80
CA PRO A 450 14.28 -13.28 11.20
C PRO A 450 13.28 -13.85 10.20
N GLU A 451 12.04 -13.40 10.22
CA GLU A 451 10.99 -13.84 9.30
C GLU A 451 10.66 -12.69 8.33
N GLU A 452 11.08 -12.83 7.06
CA GLU A 452 10.41 -12.15 5.97
C GLU A 452 9.00 -12.73 5.83
N SER A 453 8.08 -12.27 6.65
CA SER A 453 6.70 -12.61 6.40
C SER A 453 6.19 -11.69 5.29
N TRP A 454 5.68 -12.29 4.22
CA TRP A 454 4.90 -11.62 3.17
C TRP A 454 3.67 -10.92 3.76
N ASP A 455 3.24 -11.36 4.90
CA ASP A 455 2.27 -10.71 5.76
C ASP A 455 2.96 -9.54 6.47
N SER A 456 3.24 -8.46 5.75
CA SER A 456 3.77 -7.21 6.31
C SER A 456 2.73 -6.56 7.23
N ILE A 457 2.42 -7.26 8.31
CA ILE A 457 1.56 -6.80 9.40
C ILE A 457 2.30 -5.71 10.17
N ASP A 458 3.63 -5.77 10.18
CA ASP A 458 4.52 -4.80 10.82
C ASP A 458 5.17 -3.89 9.80
N ASN A 459 5.00 -2.58 9.97
CA ASN A 459 5.62 -1.58 9.13
C ASN A 459 7.16 -1.51 9.26
N TYR A 460 7.74 -2.09 10.31
CA TYR A 460 9.13 -1.88 10.67
C TYR A 460 10.10 -2.94 10.13
N SER A 461 9.57 -4.04 9.60
CA SER A 461 10.36 -5.16 9.07
C SER A 461 10.52 -5.15 7.54
N ALA A 462 10.25 -4.02 6.88
CA ALA A 462 10.39 -3.92 5.43
C ALA A 462 11.82 -4.29 5.01
N GLY A 463 12.00 -5.50 4.47
CA GLY A 463 13.27 -5.99 3.98
C GLY A 463 13.74 -5.15 2.78
N TYR A 464 14.91 -4.57 2.89
CA TYR A 464 15.54 -3.79 1.83
C TYR A 464 16.57 -4.59 1.03
N THR A 465 16.65 -5.88 1.27
CA THR A 465 17.62 -6.77 0.63
C THR A 465 17.17 -7.19 -0.76
N ASP A 466 18.10 -7.27 -1.71
CA ASP A 466 17.86 -7.81 -3.05
C ASP A 466 17.82 -9.34 -3.03
N LEU A 467 16.84 -9.90 -2.33
CA LEU A 467 16.69 -11.36 -2.20
C LEU A 467 16.46 -12.07 -3.54
N SER A 468 15.94 -11.35 -4.53
CA SER A 468 15.74 -11.87 -5.87
C SER A 468 16.99 -11.81 -6.73
N GLY A 469 18.04 -11.07 -6.33
CA GLY A 469 19.19 -10.78 -7.18
C GLY A 469 18.88 -9.88 -8.38
N ARG A 470 17.71 -9.24 -8.42
CA ARG A 470 17.25 -8.42 -9.55
C ARG A 470 18.15 -7.20 -9.76
N ILE A 471 18.59 -6.54 -8.67
CA ILE A 471 19.50 -5.38 -8.77
C ILE A 471 20.80 -5.79 -9.45
N ALA A 472 21.40 -6.91 -9.04
CA ALA A 472 22.63 -7.41 -9.62
C ALA A 472 22.47 -7.75 -11.12
N ILE A 473 21.38 -8.41 -11.50
CA ILE A 473 21.07 -8.71 -12.91
C ILE A 473 20.83 -7.44 -13.72
N ASN A 474 20.05 -6.50 -13.20
CA ASN A 474 19.79 -5.21 -13.86
C ASN A 474 21.08 -4.42 -14.08
N ASN A 475 21.97 -4.34 -13.06
CA ASN A 475 23.27 -3.68 -13.16
C ASN A 475 24.15 -4.34 -14.22
N ARG A 476 24.16 -5.69 -14.25
CA ARG A 476 24.91 -6.45 -15.27
C ARG A 476 24.41 -6.18 -16.68
N LEU A 477 23.08 -6.13 -16.91
CA LEU A 477 22.49 -5.80 -18.20
C LEU A 477 22.71 -4.34 -18.56
N ALA A 478 22.64 -3.42 -17.59
CA ALA A 478 22.92 -1.99 -17.79
C ALA A 478 24.37 -1.72 -18.22
N ALA A 479 25.33 -2.53 -17.76
CA ALA A 479 26.73 -2.44 -18.15
C ALA A 479 27.02 -2.95 -19.58
N GLN A 480 26.07 -3.71 -20.21
CA GLN A 480 26.24 -4.18 -21.58
C GLN A 480 25.93 -3.07 -22.58
N ALA A 481 26.70 -3.04 -23.69
CA ALA A 481 26.41 -2.13 -24.80
C ALA A 481 25.14 -2.56 -25.57
N GLY A 482 24.44 -1.58 -26.13
CA GLY A 482 23.27 -1.80 -26.97
C GLY A 482 22.01 -2.25 -26.23
N LYS A 483 21.04 -2.75 -26.99
CA LYS A 483 19.76 -3.25 -26.48
C LYS A 483 19.85 -4.74 -26.13
N GLN A 484 19.10 -5.17 -25.12
CA GLN A 484 19.12 -6.52 -24.62
C GLN A 484 17.75 -7.19 -24.77
N LEU A 485 17.74 -8.50 -25.03
CA LEU A 485 16.57 -9.37 -25.00
C LEU A 485 16.85 -10.49 -24.01
N VAL A 486 16.06 -10.63 -22.96
CA VAL A 486 16.27 -11.61 -21.89
C VAL A 486 15.12 -12.60 -21.91
N PHE A 487 15.43 -13.85 -22.26
CA PHE A 487 14.50 -14.95 -22.08
C PHE A 487 14.58 -15.45 -20.66
N VAL A 488 13.46 -15.50 -19.97
CA VAL A 488 13.34 -15.96 -18.59
C VAL A 488 12.82 -17.38 -18.58
N ARG A 489 13.62 -18.30 -18.03
CA ARG A 489 13.27 -19.70 -17.88
C ARG A 489 13.09 -20.02 -16.40
N TYR A 490 11.84 -20.17 -16.00
CA TYR A 490 11.50 -20.61 -14.65
C TYR A 490 11.66 -22.12 -14.48
N TRP A 491 12.03 -22.55 -13.28
CA TRP A 491 12.04 -23.97 -12.93
C TRP A 491 10.64 -24.46 -12.56
N PRO A 492 10.32 -25.74 -12.73
CA PRO A 492 9.00 -26.28 -12.37
C PRO A 492 8.63 -26.09 -10.88
N GLN A 493 9.63 -26.06 -9.99
CA GLN A 493 9.45 -25.89 -8.53
C GLN A 493 9.94 -24.52 -8.07
N ARG A 494 9.55 -23.48 -8.77
CA ARG A 494 10.00 -22.13 -8.50
C ARG A 494 9.42 -21.50 -7.22
N THR A 495 10.09 -20.48 -6.73
CA THR A 495 9.52 -19.51 -5.79
C THR A 495 8.77 -18.44 -6.57
N ALA A 496 7.56 -18.04 -6.11
CA ALA A 496 6.66 -17.09 -6.79
C ALA A 496 7.25 -15.67 -6.90
N ARG A 497 8.21 -15.44 -7.81
CA ARG A 497 8.84 -14.14 -8.06
C ARG A 497 8.73 -13.80 -9.54
N GLU A 498 7.99 -12.73 -9.82
CA GLU A 498 7.82 -12.24 -11.19
C GLU A 498 9.11 -11.59 -11.71
N TRP A 499 9.51 -11.96 -12.94
CA TRP A 499 10.65 -11.37 -13.62
C TRP A 499 10.27 -10.67 -14.92
N ILE A 500 9.16 -11.06 -15.53
CA ILE A 500 8.68 -10.48 -16.79
C ILE A 500 8.06 -9.12 -16.49
N GLN A 501 8.84 -8.08 -16.70
CA GLN A 501 8.39 -6.69 -16.58
C GLN A 501 8.88 -5.89 -17.77
N ASN A 502 7.95 -5.33 -18.54
CA ASN A 502 8.26 -4.45 -19.64
C ASN A 502 7.60 -3.07 -19.45
N ALA A 503 8.19 -2.06 -20.09
CA ALA A 503 7.61 -0.73 -20.15
C ALA A 503 6.34 -0.69 -21.03
N ALA A 504 5.62 0.43 -20.98
CA ALA A 504 4.44 0.67 -21.82
C ALA A 504 4.75 0.60 -23.33
N ASP A 505 5.99 0.90 -23.72
CA ASP A 505 6.50 0.70 -25.08
C ASP A 505 7.61 -0.36 -25.03
N ILE A 506 7.21 -1.62 -25.26
CA ILE A 506 8.11 -2.78 -25.17
C ILE A 506 9.27 -2.62 -26.17
N ASP A 507 8.98 -2.22 -27.41
CA ASP A 507 9.96 -2.18 -28.51
C ASP A 507 11.05 -1.12 -28.28
N ARG A 508 10.72 -0.04 -27.59
CA ARG A 508 11.68 1.03 -27.26
C ARG A 508 12.52 0.75 -26.03
N SER A 509 12.13 -0.23 -25.21
CA SER A 509 12.85 -0.58 -23.99
C SER A 509 14.27 -1.01 -24.28
N ARG A 510 15.24 -0.57 -23.45
CA ARG A 510 16.63 -1.02 -23.56
C ARG A 510 16.78 -2.50 -23.26
N VAL A 511 16.03 -3.01 -22.28
CA VAL A 511 15.95 -4.42 -21.93
C VAL A 511 14.51 -4.88 -22.13
N VAL A 512 14.32 -5.90 -22.94
CA VAL A 512 13.04 -6.59 -23.14
C VAL A 512 13.10 -7.92 -22.41
N TRP A 513 12.13 -8.16 -21.54
CA TRP A 513 11.98 -9.40 -20.79
C TRP A 513 10.91 -10.26 -21.44
N ALA A 514 11.24 -11.49 -21.77
CA ALA A 514 10.36 -12.40 -22.47
C ALA A 514 10.37 -13.78 -21.79
N ILE A 515 9.25 -14.48 -21.82
CA ILE A 515 9.17 -15.88 -21.40
C ILE A 515 9.98 -16.73 -22.36
N ASP A 516 10.73 -17.69 -21.85
CA ASP A 516 11.36 -18.74 -22.66
C ASP A 516 10.30 -19.75 -23.11
N LEU A 517 9.83 -19.61 -24.33
CA LEU A 517 8.86 -20.51 -24.97
C LEU A 517 9.51 -21.68 -25.72
N GLY A 518 10.82 -21.85 -25.56
CA GLY A 518 11.61 -22.88 -26.23
C GLY A 518 12.31 -22.38 -27.52
N PRO A 519 13.30 -23.14 -28.00
CA PRO A 519 14.22 -22.66 -29.04
C PRO A 519 13.53 -22.22 -30.34
N GLY A 520 12.49 -22.95 -30.76
CA GLY A 520 11.78 -22.65 -32.01
C GLY A 520 11.02 -21.32 -31.94
N GLU A 521 10.23 -21.14 -30.89
CA GLU A 521 9.45 -19.91 -30.69
C GLU A 521 10.39 -18.72 -30.42
N ASN A 522 11.42 -18.90 -29.59
CA ASN A 522 12.36 -17.83 -29.24
C ASN A 522 13.10 -17.26 -30.47
N GLU A 523 13.34 -18.10 -31.50
CA GLU A 523 13.91 -17.60 -32.78
C GLU A 523 12.99 -16.62 -33.50
N ILE A 524 11.66 -16.74 -33.34
CA ILE A 524 10.70 -15.79 -33.91
C ILE A 524 10.89 -14.42 -33.26
N LEU A 525 11.00 -14.38 -31.94
CA LEU A 525 11.20 -13.13 -31.19
C LEU A 525 12.61 -12.55 -31.43
N LYS A 526 13.64 -13.38 -31.57
CA LYS A 526 15.01 -12.93 -31.94
C LYS A 526 15.02 -12.28 -33.33
N ARG A 527 14.30 -12.84 -34.30
CA ARG A 527 14.17 -12.23 -35.65
C ARG A 527 13.38 -10.92 -35.63
N TYR A 528 12.41 -10.80 -34.73
CA TYR A 528 11.68 -9.55 -34.55
C TYR A 528 12.58 -8.44 -33.97
N TYR A 529 13.55 -8.83 -33.11
CA TYR A 529 14.52 -7.94 -32.45
C TYR A 529 15.97 -8.23 -32.91
N PRO A 530 16.36 -8.00 -34.17
CA PRO A 530 17.69 -8.38 -34.68
C PRO A 530 18.82 -7.53 -34.07
N ASP A 531 18.51 -6.35 -33.54
CA ASP A 531 19.46 -5.40 -32.96
C ASP A 531 19.73 -5.67 -31.44
N ARG A 532 19.11 -6.71 -30.87
CA ARG A 532 19.22 -7.02 -29.43
C ARG A 532 20.12 -8.20 -29.19
N ARG A 533 20.99 -8.08 -28.18
CA ARG A 533 21.77 -9.22 -27.67
C ARG A 533 20.85 -10.10 -26.82
N ALA A 534 20.80 -11.39 -27.16
CA ALA A 534 19.94 -12.34 -26.48
C ALA A 534 20.64 -12.98 -25.27
N TRP A 535 19.92 -13.09 -24.17
CA TRP A 535 20.32 -13.69 -22.90
C TRP A 535 19.31 -14.72 -22.44
N LEU A 536 19.78 -15.69 -21.66
CA LEU A 536 18.95 -16.61 -20.89
C LEU A 536 19.12 -16.29 -19.40
N LEU A 537 18.03 -16.03 -18.72
CA LEU A 537 17.98 -15.89 -17.28
C LEU A 537 17.27 -17.09 -16.65
N GLU A 538 17.94 -17.74 -15.71
CA GLU A 538 17.37 -18.77 -14.81
C GLU A 538 17.25 -18.16 -13.41
N PRO A 539 16.09 -17.55 -13.08
CA PRO A 539 15.94 -16.76 -11.86
C PRO A 539 15.90 -17.62 -10.58
N ASP A 540 15.53 -18.90 -10.70
CA ASP A 540 15.42 -19.82 -9.57
C ASP A 540 16.77 -20.41 -9.13
N ALA A 541 17.82 -20.23 -9.92
CA ALA A 541 19.19 -20.50 -9.50
C ALA A 541 19.61 -19.57 -8.36
N ARG A 542 20.46 -20.04 -7.48
CA ARG A 542 20.95 -19.25 -6.33
C ARG A 542 22.46 -19.10 -6.38
N PRO A 543 22.99 -17.92 -6.73
CA PRO A 543 22.29 -16.70 -7.21
C PRO A 543 21.67 -16.88 -8.60
N PRO A 544 20.73 -15.99 -9.03
CA PRO A 544 20.15 -16.02 -10.36
C PRO A 544 21.22 -16.03 -11.45
N LYS A 545 21.02 -16.91 -12.45
CA LYS A 545 22.04 -17.17 -13.46
C LYS A 545 21.66 -16.50 -14.78
N LEU A 546 22.46 -15.51 -15.21
CA LEU A 546 22.34 -14.85 -16.51
C LEU A 546 23.47 -15.32 -17.42
N THR A 547 23.13 -15.95 -18.56
CA THR A 547 24.09 -16.43 -19.57
C THR A 547 23.72 -15.90 -20.95
N PRO A 548 24.67 -15.74 -21.90
CA PRO A 548 24.32 -15.53 -23.29
C PRO A 548 23.35 -16.63 -23.76
N TYR A 549 22.33 -16.24 -24.53
CA TYR A 549 21.41 -17.21 -25.11
C TYR A 549 22.19 -18.09 -26.08
N PRO A 550 22.06 -19.43 -26.06
CA PRO A 550 22.84 -20.29 -26.93
C PRO A 550 22.66 -19.92 -28.41
N ALA A 551 23.80 -19.75 -29.12
CA ALA A 551 23.77 -19.78 -30.57
C ALA A 551 23.42 -21.21 -31.03
N ARG A 552 22.57 -21.35 -31.99
CA ARG A 552 22.34 -22.66 -32.64
C ARG A 552 23.57 -23.12 -33.37
#